data_f3cb0d41e9aa7d87f50ddbffec050341
#
_entry.id   f3cb0d41e9aa7d87f50ddbffec050341
#
_cell.length_a   1.000
_cell.length_b   1.000
_cell.length_c   1.000
_cell.angle_alpha   90.00
_cell.angle_beta   90.00
_cell.angle_gamma   90.00
#
_symmetry.space_group_name_H-M   'P 1'
#
loop_
_entity.id
_entity.type
_entity.pdbx_description
1 polymer ?
#
loop_
_entity_poly.entity_id
_entity_poly.type
_entity_poly.pdbx_seq_one_letter_code
_entity_poly.pdbx_strand_id
1 'polypeptide(L)'
;MKLVSEQAVNAVIEMKSLSQLEALTGLNYSTFSRYRNGRDATKNLSIENLILLTDEYVKLTGQKKFSDARTIDENEIEFFFNELPNIRLTNQYCELLNIEPLSLNEMTNARKITRDSKITLDSYDLMIKINGRIRQMKTIYSDEFQDAIENNFVRLLNQVGKPVMYISLGIGKPINYFSQMLSRHRRRTYLITNFDLVTYKNIAKGIYGDEKFVNKVKEELLKGLI
;
A
#
# COMPACT_ATOMS: atom_id res chain seq x y z
N MET A 1 10.00 -6.41 19.57
CA MET A 1 10.84 -5.96 18.42
C MET A 1 12.04 -6.87 18.30
N LYS A 2 12.25 -7.47 17.16
CA LYS A 2 13.39 -8.35 16.86
C LYS A 2 14.27 -7.69 15.80
N LEU A 3 15.58 -7.98 15.82
CA LEU A 3 16.53 -7.37 14.90
C LEU A 3 16.97 -8.37 13.83
N VAL A 4 17.15 -7.87 12.63
CA VAL A 4 17.78 -8.56 11.51
C VAL A 4 18.93 -7.69 11.00
N SER A 5 20.11 -8.30 10.85
CA SER A 5 21.27 -7.68 10.23
C SER A 5 21.83 -8.61 9.16
N GLU A 6 21.91 -8.12 7.94
CA GLU A 6 22.50 -8.85 6.81
C GLU A 6 23.96 -9.19 7.06
N GLN A 7 24.71 -8.24 7.64
CA GLN A 7 26.10 -8.41 8.02
C GLN A 7 26.26 -9.57 9.03
N ALA A 8 25.41 -9.61 10.07
CA ALA A 8 25.44 -10.66 11.07
C ALA A 8 25.06 -12.03 10.48
N VAL A 9 24.00 -12.06 9.64
CA VAL A 9 23.54 -13.29 8.98
C VAL A 9 24.64 -13.90 8.13
N ASN A 10 25.27 -13.10 7.26
CA ASN A 10 26.34 -13.56 6.38
C ASN A 10 27.56 -14.05 7.20
N ALA A 11 27.94 -13.33 8.26
CA ALA A 11 29.03 -13.73 9.12
C ALA A 11 28.78 -15.10 9.82
N VAL A 12 27.56 -15.36 10.32
CA VAL A 12 27.22 -16.65 10.93
C VAL A 12 27.24 -17.78 9.91
N ILE A 13 26.76 -17.52 8.68
CA ILE A 13 26.79 -18.50 7.59
C ILE A 13 28.23 -18.90 7.27
N GLU A 14 29.19 -17.99 7.34
CA GLU A 14 30.60 -18.28 7.12
C GLU A 14 31.27 -18.95 8.33
N MET A 15 30.96 -18.53 9.56
CA MET A 15 31.59 -19.00 10.78
C MET A 15 31.21 -20.45 11.18
N LYS A 16 29.95 -20.84 10.96
CA LYS A 16 29.41 -22.13 11.40
C LYS A 16 29.53 -23.21 10.34
N SER A 17 29.69 -24.47 10.75
CA SER A 17 29.58 -25.61 9.82
C SER A 17 28.14 -25.72 9.24
N LEU A 18 28.00 -26.35 8.09
CA LEU A 18 26.68 -26.53 7.44
C LEU A 18 25.71 -27.32 8.32
N SER A 19 26.23 -28.34 9.06
CA SER A 19 25.43 -29.11 10.01
C SER A 19 24.96 -28.29 11.22
N GLN A 20 25.79 -27.35 11.70
CA GLN A 20 25.39 -26.43 12.78
C GLN A 20 24.31 -25.45 12.30
N LEU A 21 24.39 -24.97 11.06
CA LEU A 21 23.37 -24.10 10.46
C LEU A 21 22.04 -24.83 10.24
N GLU A 22 22.11 -26.11 9.81
CA GLU A 22 20.92 -26.96 9.71
C GLU A 22 20.28 -27.20 11.09
N ALA A 23 21.06 -27.53 12.10
CA ALA A 23 20.56 -27.70 13.46
C ALA A 23 19.96 -26.43 14.06
N LEU A 24 20.50 -25.25 13.73
CA LEU A 24 20.02 -23.96 14.21
C LEU A 24 18.70 -23.54 13.56
N THR A 25 18.55 -23.74 12.25
CA THR A 25 17.47 -23.17 11.45
C THR A 25 16.43 -24.18 10.98
N GLY A 26 16.72 -25.48 11.09
CA GLY A 26 15.92 -26.55 10.50
C GLY A 26 15.98 -26.63 8.98
N LEU A 27 16.80 -25.81 8.32
CA LEU A 27 16.94 -25.80 6.87
C LEU A 27 18.05 -26.75 6.42
N ASN A 28 17.82 -27.45 5.30
CA ASN A 28 18.78 -28.39 4.74
C ASN A 28 20.14 -27.71 4.49
N TYR A 29 21.23 -28.41 4.78
CA TYR A 29 22.61 -27.95 4.59
C TYR A 29 22.89 -27.46 3.16
N SER A 30 22.25 -28.05 2.14
CA SER A 30 22.40 -27.63 0.75
C SER A 30 21.94 -26.19 0.49
N THR A 31 21.01 -25.69 1.32
CA THR A 31 20.56 -24.30 1.29
C THR A 31 21.69 -23.35 1.65
N PHE A 32 22.40 -23.64 2.73
CA PHE A 32 23.53 -22.82 3.19
C PHE A 32 24.76 -22.94 2.30
N SER A 33 24.97 -24.11 1.69
CA SER A 33 26.00 -24.26 0.65
C SER A 33 25.80 -23.31 -0.52
N ARG A 34 24.54 -23.11 -0.95
CA ARG A 34 24.22 -22.15 -2.03
C ARG A 34 24.49 -20.70 -1.60
N TYR A 35 24.22 -20.35 -0.34
CA TYR A 35 24.48 -19.01 0.18
C TYR A 35 25.98 -18.71 0.23
N ARG A 36 26.81 -19.64 0.68
CA ARG A 36 28.28 -19.53 0.63
C ARG A 36 28.82 -19.38 -0.81
N ASN A 37 28.11 -19.96 -1.77
CA ASN A 37 28.44 -19.87 -3.20
C ASN A 37 27.84 -18.65 -3.90
N GLY A 38 27.48 -17.59 -3.15
CA GLY A 38 27.08 -16.28 -3.69
C GLY A 38 25.58 -16.06 -3.89
N ARG A 39 24.72 -16.98 -3.43
CA ARG A 39 23.28 -16.70 -3.40
C ARG A 39 22.96 -15.79 -2.20
N ASP A 40 22.15 -14.77 -2.41
CA ASP A 40 21.75 -13.85 -1.37
C ASP A 40 20.88 -14.57 -0.31
N ALA A 41 21.40 -14.70 0.91
CA ALA A 41 20.71 -15.32 2.02
C ALA A 41 19.54 -14.45 2.52
N THR A 42 19.71 -13.14 2.56
CA THR A 42 18.73 -12.21 3.16
C THR A 42 17.46 -12.12 2.36
N LYS A 43 17.54 -12.23 1.03
CA LYS A 43 16.35 -12.27 0.16
C LYS A 43 15.59 -13.59 0.17
N ASN A 44 16.28 -14.68 0.55
CA ASN A 44 15.73 -16.03 0.40
C ASN A 44 15.39 -16.71 1.71
N LEU A 45 15.90 -16.24 2.84
CA LEU A 45 15.54 -16.78 4.16
C LEU A 45 14.25 -16.15 4.69
N SER A 46 13.55 -16.91 5.55
CA SER A 46 12.44 -16.34 6.31
C SER A 46 12.96 -15.36 7.37
N ILE A 47 12.12 -14.41 7.75
CA ILE A 47 12.42 -13.45 8.82
C ILE A 47 12.82 -14.18 10.11
N GLU A 48 12.12 -15.27 10.47
CA GLU A 48 12.43 -16.06 11.66
C GLU A 48 13.87 -16.59 11.60
N ASN A 49 14.29 -17.13 10.46
CA ASN A 49 15.66 -17.63 10.29
C ASN A 49 16.70 -16.50 10.27
N LEU A 50 16.36 -15.34 9.70
CA LEU A 50 17.24 -14.17 9.75
C LEU A 50 17.42 -13.65 11.18
N ILE A 51 16.37 -13.65 11.98
CA ILE A 51 16.42 -13.30 13.41
C ILE A 51 17.29 -14.30 14.16
N LEU A 52 17.04 -15.61 13.98
CA LEU A 52 17.83 -16.66 14.62
C LEU A 52 19.33 -16.54 14.32
N LEU A 53 19.69 -16.27 13.06
CA LEU A 53 21.10 -16.10 12.67
C LEU A 53 21.67 -14.79 13.24
N THR A 54 20.92 -13.71 13.27
CA THR A 54 21.34 -12.45 13.88
C THR A 54 21.59 -12.62 15.40
N ASP A 55 20.66 -13.28 16.10
CA ASP A 55 20.78 -13.57 17.52
C ASP A 55 21.98 -14.48 17.82
N GLU A 56 22.24 -15.45 16.95
CA GLU A 56 23.40 -16.35 17.09
C GLU A 56 24.71 -15.57 16.91
N TYR A 57 24.77 -14.61 15.98
CA TYR A 57 25.94 -13.72 15.86
C TYR A 57 26.18 -12.93 17.14
N VAL A 58 25.12 -12.36 17.72
CA VAL A 58 25.19 -11.62 18.98
C VAL A 58 25.72 -12.51 20.11
N LYS A 59 25.28 -13.78 20.19
CA LYS A 59 25.77 -14.74 21.18
C LYS A 59 27.25 -15.05 21.00
N LEU A 60 27.71 -15.22 19.77
CA LEU A 60 29.09 -15.56 19.44
C LEU A 60 30.07 -14.41 19.67
N THR A 61 29.66 -13.18 19.38
CA THR A 61 30.55 -12.02 19.33
C THR A 61 30.34 -11.02 20.46
N GLY A 62 29.18 -11.04 21.12
CA GLY A 62 28.73 -9.99 22.04
C GLY A 62 28.31 -8.69 21.38
N GLN A 63 28.42 -8.55 20.05
CA GLN A 63 28.07 -7.34 19.30
C GLN A 63 26.56 -7.20 19.20
N LYS A 64 26.00 -6.09 19.72
CA LYS A 64 24.56 -5.81 19.74
C LYS A 64 24.13 -4.67 18.83
N LYS A 65 25.08 -3.95 18.22
CA LYS A 65 24.78 -2.81 17.34
C LYS A 65 25.28 -3.09 15.93
N PHE A 66 24.43 -2.90 14.97
CA PHE A 66 24.71 -3.09 13.53
C PHE A 66 24.32 -1.83 12.78
N SER A 67 25.11 -1.43 11.79
CA SER A 67 24.82 -0.28 10.93
C SER A 67 23.67 -0.56 9.95
N ASP A 68 23.44 -1.84 9.62
CA ASP A 68 22.42 -2.35 8.71
C ASP A 68 21.21 -2.97 9.43
N ALA A 69 21.10 -2.73 10.77
CA ALA A 69 20.02 -3.32 11.56
C ALA A 69 18.64 -2.89 11.07
N ARG A 70 17.80 -3.89 10.80
CA ARG A 70 16.37 -3.70 10.52
C ARG A 70 15.56 -4.25 11.69
N THR A 71 14.60 -3.46 12.12
CA THR A 71 13.67 -3.88 13.18
C THR A 71 12.47 -4.57 12.56
N ILE A 72 12.17 -5.76 13.06
CA ILE A 72 10.95 -6.50 12.71
C ILE A 72 9.94 -6.33 13.84
N ASP A 73 8.77 -5.82 13.51
CA ASP A 73 7.63 -5.68 14.42
C ASP A 73 6.55 -6.71 14.05
N GLU A 74 6.35 -7.66 14.95
CA GLU A 74 5.33 -8.71 14.78
C GLU A 74 3.90 -8.12 14.72
N ASN A 75 3.66 -6.96 15.36
CA ASN A 75 2.38 -6.27 15.29
C ASN A 75 2.07 -5.79 13.86
N GLU A 76 3.09 -5.44 13.08
CA GLU A 76 2.91 -5.08 11.67
C GLU A 76 2.46 -6.27 10.82
N ILE A 77 3.00 -7.45 11.10
CA ILE A 77 2.62 -8.69 10.42
C ILE A 77 1.16 -9.04 10.76
N GLU A 78 0.81 -8.97 12.04
CA GLU A 78 -0.56 -9.25 12.49
C GLU A 78 -1.56 -8.23 11.95
N PHE A 79 -1.22 -6.94 11.96
CA PHE A 79 -2.03 -5.88 11.36
C PHE A 79 -2.29 -6.15 9.88
N PHE A 80 -1.25 -6.54 9.12
CA PHE A 80 -1.39 -6.86 7.69
C PHE A 80 -2.42 -7.96 7.46
N PHE A 81 -2.33 -9.08 8.18
CA PHE A 81 -3.27 -10.20 7.99
C PHE A 81 -4.70 -9.85 8.40
N ASN A 82 -4.88 -9.03 9.41
CA ASN A 82 -6.19 -8.57 9.85
C ASN A 82 -6.82 -7.60 8.85
N GLU A 83 -6.00 -6.77 8.19
CA GLU A 83 -6.44 -5.74 7.26
C GLU A 83 -6.41 -6.18 5.79
N LEU A 84 -5.89 -7.35 5.46
CA LEU A 84 -5.80 -7.84 4.08
C LEU A 84 -7.13 -7.80 3.31
N PRO A 85 -8.32 -8.04 3.92
CA PRO A 85 -9.60 -7.86 3.25
C PRO A 85 -9.84 -6.42 2.78
N ASN A 86 -9.24 -5.45 3.46
CA ASN A 86 -9.38 -4.01 3.21
C ASN A 86 -8.37 -3.47 2.19
N ILE A 87 -7.52 -4.31 1.60
CA ILE A 87 -6.46 -3.89 0.65
C ILE A 87 -7.03 -3.11 -0.56
N ARG A 88 -8.29 -3.33 -0.92
CA ARG A 88 -8.95 -2.58 -2.00
C ARG A 88 -9.08 -1.09 -1.68
N LEU A 89 -9.16 -0.72 -0.40
CA LEU A 89 -9.28 0.66 0.04
C LEU A 89 -7.99 1.45 -0.19
N THR A 90 -6.84 0.77 -0.31
CA THR A 90 -5.52 1.42 -0.40
C THR A 90 -5.34 2.33 -1.61
N ASN A 91 -6.09 2.09 -2.68
CA ASN A 91 -6.04 2.89 -3.91
C ASN A 91 -7.22 3.84 -4.06
N GLN A 92 -8.15 3.86 -3.11
CA GLN A 92 -9.19 4.88 -3.08
C GLN A 92 -8.56 6.23 -2.71
N TYR A 93 -9.14 7.30 -3.21
CA TYR A 93 -8.66 8.67 -2.99
C TYR A 93 -7.24 8.99 -3.49
N CYS A 94 -6.43 7.99 -3.92
CA CYS A 94 -5.06 8.23 -4.33
C CYS A 94 -4.95 9.34 -5.38
N GLU A 95 -5.77 9.29 -6.42
CA GLU A 95 -5.78 10.32 -7.46
C GLU A 95 -6.26 11.68 -6.92
N LEU A 96 -7.29 11.70 -6.08
CA LEU A 96 -7.81 12.92 -5.47
C LEU A 96 -6.76 13.60 -4.57
N LEU A 97 -6.00 12.81 -3.81
CA LEU A 97 -5.00 13.27 -2.84
C LEU A 97 -3.60 13.44 -3.43
N ASN A 98 -3.42 13.19 -4.73
CA ASN A 98 -2.11 13.15 -5.41
C ASN A 98 -1.12 12.19 -4.73
N ILE A 99 -1.60 11.03 -4.31
CA ILE A 99 -0.82 9.96 -3.70
C ILE A 99 -0.60 8.86 -4.75
N GLU A 100 0.62 8.32 -4.83
CA GLU A 100 0.90 7.21 -5.73
C GLU A 100 0.13 5.95 -5.29
N PRO A 101 -0.70 5.35 -6.17
CA PRO A 101 -1.43 4.13 -5.84
C PRO A 101 -0.48 2.92 -5.76
N LEU A 102 -0.89 1.90 -5.01
CA LEU A 102 -0.22 0.59 -5.10
C LEU A 102 -0.45 0.01 -6.50
N SER A 103 0.62 -0.52 -7.08
CA SER A 103 0.55 -1.18 -8.38
C SER A 103 -0.29 -2.48 -8.30
N LEU A 104 -0.83 -2.90 -9.43
CA LEU A 104 -1.54 -4.17 -9.52
C LEU A 104 -0.66 -5.36 -9.10
N ASN A 105 0.64 -5.30 -9.42
CA ASN A 105 1.61 -6.32 -9.04
C ASN A 105 1.80 -6.38 -7.51
N GLU A 106 1.94 -5.24 -6.84
CA GLU A 106 2.03 -5.17 -5.38
C GLU A 106 0.76 -5.73 -4.70
N MET A 107 -0.41 -5.34 -5.18
CA MET A 107 -1.68 -5.85 -4.66
C MET A 107 -1.84 -7.36 -4.88
N THR A 108 -1.39 -7.86 -6.04
CA THR A 108 -1.43 -9.30 -6.37
C THR A 108 -0.46 -10.08 -5.51
N ASN A 109 0.76 -9.58 -5.30
CA ASN A 109 1.76 -10.23 -4.47
C ASN A 109 1.34 -10.24 -3.00
N ALA A 110 0.76 -9.15 -2.50
CA ALA A 110 0.24 -9.10 -1.14
C ALA A 110 -0.81 -10.18 -0.87
N ARG A 111 -1.72 -10.42 -1.82
CA ARG A 111 -2.76 -11.47 -1.70
C ARG A 111 -2.22 -12.89 -1.72
N LYS A 112 -1.00 -13.10 -2.22
CA LYS A 112 -0.33 -14.42 -2.19
C LYS A 112 0.31 -14.72 -0.83
N ILE A 113 0.50 -13.70 0.01
CA ILE A 113 1.07 -13.88 1.34
C ILE A 113 -0.05 -14.38 2.25
N THR A 114 0.10 -15.56 2.79
CA THR A 114 -0.82 -16.18 3.75
C THR A 114 -0.13 -16.34 5.10
N ARG A 115 -0.88 -16.63 6.17
CA ARG A 115 -0.31 -16.88 7.51
C ARG A 115 0.69 -18.04 7.52
N ASP A 116 0.49 -19.03 6.64
CA ASP A 116 1.37 -20.20 6.51
C ASP A 116 2.52 -19.96 5.54
N SER A 117 2.56 -18.79 4.89
CA SER A 117 3.63 -18.44 3.97
C SER A 117 4.92 -18.11 4.73
N LYS A 118 6.04 -18.50 4.14
CA LYS A 118 7.35 -18.04 4.55
C LYS A 118 7.47 -16.54 4.30
N ILE A 119 7.52 -15.71 5.34
CA ILE A 119 7.67 -14.28 5.24
C ILE A 119 9.16 -13.96 5.05
N THR A 120 9.51 -13.39 3.89
CA THR A 120 10.85 -12.86 3.58
C THR A 120 10.90 -11.35 3.88
N LEU A 121 12.09 -10.74 3.84
CA LEU A 121 12.22 -9.29 4.00
C LEU A 121 11.43 -8.51 2.93
N ASP A 122 11.47 -8.96 1.67
CA ASP A 122 10.69 -8.32 0.60
C ASP A 122 9.18 -8.39 0.87
N SER A 123 8.70 -9.53 1.41
CA SER A 123 7.29 -9.67 1.81
C SER A 123 6.95 -8.75 2.97
N TYR A 124 7.84 -8.63 3.94
CA TYR A 124 7.66 -7.73 5.08
C TYR A 124 7.64 -6.26 4.67
N ASP A 125 8.55 -5.84 3.78
CA ASP A 125 8.57 -4.48 3.23
C ASP A 125 7.26 -4.15 2.50
N LEU A 126 6.74 -5.10 1.73
CA LEU A 126 5.44 -4.96 1.09
C LEU A 126 4.31 -4.86 2.12
N MET A 127 4.34 -5.66 3.20
CA MET A 127 3.37 -5.55 4.30
C MET A 127 3.40 -4.15 4.94
N ILE A 128 4.59 -3.64 5.28
CA ILE A 128 4.76 -2.30 5.87
C ILE A 128 4.20 -1.22 4.95
N LYS A 129 4.52 -1.28 3.67
CA LYS A 129 4.00 -0.33 2.66
C LYS A 129 2.47 -0.34 2.63
N ILE A 130 1.87 -1.53 2.61
CA ILE A 130 0.41 -1.69 2.58
C ILE A 130 -0.21 -1.21 3.88
N ASN A 131 0.34 -1.59 5.03
CA ASN A 131 -0.15 -1.18 6.35
C ASN A 131 -0.17 0.34 6.48
N GLY A 132 0.91 1.01 6.07
CA GLY A 132 0.99 2.47 6.06
C GLY A 132 -0.12 3.08 5.19
N ARG A 133 -0.37 2.50 4.02
CA ARG A 133 -1.43 2.96 3.13
C ARG A 133 -2.83 2.74 3.71
N ILE A 134 -3.08 1.57 4.29
CA ILE A 134 -4.37 1.27 4.94
C ILE A 134 -4.64 2.23 6.10
N ARG A 135 -3.64 2.49 6.97
CA ARG A 135 -3.79 3.44 8.08
C ARG A 135 -4.10 4.85 7.57
N GLN A 136 -3.37 5.31 6.56
CA GLN A 136 -3.63 6.61 5.93
C GLN A 136 -5.05 6.69 5.38
N MET A 137 -5.49 5.66 4.66
CA MET A 137 -6.84 5.62 4.10
C MET A 137 -7.92 5.54 5.18
N LYS A 138 -7.74 4.75 6.24
CA LYS A 138 -8.70 4.67 7.36
C LYS A 138 -8.89 6.00 8.08
N THR A 139 -7.83 6.80 8.19
CA THR A 139 -7.91 8.14 8.81
C THR A 139 -8.73 9.10 7.95
N ILE A 140 -8.69 8.94 6.62
CA ILE A 140 -9.40 9.78 5.66
C ILE A 140 -10.80 9.21 5.34
N TYR A 141 -10.95 7.88 5.42
CA TYR A 141 -12.15 7.15 5.03
C TYR A 141 -13.16 7.11 6.17
N SER A 142 -13.85 8.23 6.41
CA SER A 142 -15.07 8.24 7.22
C SER A 142 -16.29 8.47 6.32
N ASP A 143 -17.47 8.03 6.77
CA ASP A 143 -18.70 8.32 6.06
C ASP A 143 -18.91 9.85 5.93
N GLU A 144 -18.51 10.61 6.95
CA GLU A 144 -18.56 12.07 6.96
C GLU A 144 -17.64 12.69 5.88
N PHE A 145 -16.44 12.14 5.68
CA PHE A 145 -15.52 12.62 4.65
C PHE A 145 -16.09 12.36 3.25
N GLN A 146 -16.68 11.18 3.03
CA GLN A 146 -17.34 10.87 1.76
C GLN A 146 -18.54 11.75 1.48
N ASP A 147 -19.40 11.95 2.47
CA ASP A 147 -20.56 12.82 2.37
C ASP A 147 -20.15 14.28 2.09
N ALA A 148 -19.06 14.73 2.72
CA ALA A 148 -18.53 16.08 2.48
C ALA A 148 -17.96 16.24 1.06
N ILE A 149 -17.22 15.25 0.54
CA ILE A 149 -16.76 15.26 -0.87
C ILE A 149 -17.96 15.29 -1.82
N GLU A 150 -18.99 14.48 -1.56
CA GLU A 150 -20.21 14.49 -2.39
C GLU A 150 -20.89 15.85 -2.38
N ASN A 151 -21.07 16.44 -1.20
CA ASN A 151 -21.65 17.76 -1.06
C ASN A 151 -20.82 18.82 -1.80
N ASN A 152 -19.48 18.74 -1.71
CA ASN A 152 -18.59 19.62 -2.45
C ASN A 152 -18.72 19.44 -3.96
N PHE A 153 -18.85 18.19 -4.43
CA PHE A 153 -19.06 17.91 -5.85
C PHE A 153 -20.40 18.45 -6.34
N VAL A 154 -21.49 18.25 -5.62
CA VAL A 154 -22.80 18.83 -5.94
C VAL A 154 -22.72 20.36 -5.98
N ARG A 155 -22.06 20.97 -5.00
CA ARG A 155 -21.84 22.42 -4.96
C ARG A 155 -21.03 22.90 -6.18
N LEU A 156 -19.97 22.21 -6.54
CA LEU A 156 -19.14 22.51 -7.70
C LEU A 156 -19.97 22.48 -8.99
N LEU A 157 -20.80 21.45 -9.19
CA LEU A 157 -21.68 21.36 -10.34
C LEU A 157 -22.69 22.49 -10.40
N ASN A 158 -23.24 22.90 -9.28
CA ASN A 158 -24.24 23.99 -9.19
C ASN A 158 -23.63 25.39 -9.41
N GLN A 159 -22.36 25.61 -9.00
CA GLN A 159 -21.66 26.88 -9.17
C GLN A 159 -21.42 27.27 -10.65
N VAL A 160 -21.43 26.29 -11.55
CA VAL A 160 -21.12 26.49 -12.96
C VAL A 160 -22.26 27.19 -13.72
N GLY A 161 -23.44 27.31 -13.12
CA GLY A 161 -24.62 27.97 -13.77
C GLY A 161 -25.14 27.25 -15.01
N LYS A 162 -24.60 26.05 -15.30
CA LYS A 162 -25.06 25.21 -16.41
C LYS A 162 -25.77 23.97 -15.84
N PRO A 163 -26.91 23.56 -16.42
CA PRO A 163 -27.52 22.30 -16.05
C PRO A 163 -26.51 21.14 -16.18
N VAL A 164 -26.54 20.23 -15.22
CA VAL A 164 -25.63 19.04 -15.12
C VAL A 164 -25.61 18.24 -16.44
N MET A 165 -26.71 18.21 -17.15
CA MET A 165 -26.84 17.59 -18.48
C MET A 165 -25.84 18.16 -19.50
N TYR A 166 -25.67 19.49 -19.53
CA TYR A 166 -24.73 20.14 -20.48
C TYR A 166 -23.27 19.83 -20.13
N ILE A 167 -22.96 19.69 -18.85
CA ILE A 167 -21.64 19.28 -18.41
C ILE A 167 -21.36 17.82 -18.87
N SER A 168 -22.35 16.93 -18.77
CA SER A 168 -22.24 15.54 -19.25
C SER A 168 -22.00 15.52 -20.78
N LEU A 169 -22.76 16.26 -21.55
CA LEU A 169 -22.60 16.34 -23.00
C LEU A 169 -21.25 16.96 -23.40
N GLY A 170 -20.79 17.98 -22.68
CA GLY A 170 -19.52 18.66 -22.94
C GLY A 170 -18.28 17.73 -22.77
N ILE A 171 -18.43 16.65 -22.04
CA ILE A 171 -17.38 15.61 -21.85
C ILE A 171 -17.64 14.35 -22.68
N GLY A 172 -18.59 14.39 -23.62
CA GLY A 172 -18.94 13.25 -24.48
C GLY A 172 -19.61 12.09 -23.76
N LYS A 173 -20.30 12.35 -22.64
CA LYS A 173 -21.03 11.35 -21.87
C LYS A 173 -22.56 11.50 -22.07
N PRO A 174 -23.34 10.43 -21.78
CA PRO A 174 -24.80 10.53 -21.84
C PRO A 174 -25.33 11.64 -20.97
N ILE A 175 -26.43 12.26 -21.42
CA ILE A 175 -27.06 13.44 -20.78
C ILE A 175 -27.35 13.28 -19.29
N ASN A 176 -27.61 12.06 -18.85
CA ASN A 176 -27.93 11.70 -17.47
C ASN A 176 -26.73 11.15 -16.68
N TYR A 177 -25.51 11.21 -17.24
CA TYR A 177 -24.30 10.61 -16.64
C TYR A 177 -24.08 11.04 -15.20
N PHE A 178 -23.97 12.34 -14.92
CA PHE A 178 -23.75 12.84 -13.56
C PHE A 178 -24.97 12.66 -12.67
N SER A 179 -26.20 12.81 -13.20
CA SER A 179 -27.40 12.56 -12.43
C SER A 179 -27.53 11.11 -11.98
N GLN A 180 -27.15 10.15 -12.84
CA GLN A 180 -27.11 8.74 -12.48
C GLN A 180 -26.00 8.45 -11.48
N MET A 181 -24.82 9.04 -11.65
CA MET A 181 -23.69 8.89 -10.74
C MET A 181 -24.06 9.37 -9.33
N LEU A 182 -24.60 10.57 -9.20
CA LEU A 182 -25.06 11.11 -7.92
C LEU A 182 -26.18 10.25 -7.30
N SER A 183 -27.12 9.75 -8.10
CA SER A 183 -28.16 8.84 -7.61
C SER A 183 -27.59 7.50 -7.11
N ARG A 184 -26.58 6.95 -7.80
CA ARG A 184 -25.89 5.72 -7.38
C ARG A 184 -25.04 5.95 -6.15
N HIS A 185 -24.38 7.09 -6.02
CA HIS A 185 -23.62 7.46 -4.85
C HIS A 185 -24.53 7.52 -3.61
N ARG A 186 -25.66 8.18 -3.67
CA ARG A 186 -26.67 8.19 -2.56
C ARG A 186 -27.08 6.79 -2.12
N ARG A 187 -26.98 5.79 -3.00
CA ARG A 187 -27.20 4.38 -2.68
C ARG A 187 -25.91 3.65 -2.28
N ARG A 188 -24.79 4.35 -2.02
CA ARG A 188 -23.46 3.82 -1.73
C ARG A 188 -22.93 2.85 -2.80
N THR A 189 -23.42 2.91 -4.04
CA THR A 189 -23.00 2.03 -5.13
C THR A 189 -21.95 2.65 -6.04
N TYR A 190 -21.67 3.94 -5.87
CA TYR A 190 -20.68 4.66 -6.68
C TYR A 190 -19.95 5.70 -5.84
N LEU A 191 -18.63 5.61 -5.79
CA LEU A 191 -17.82 6.52 -4.99
C LEU A 191 -17.06 7.48 -5.91
N ILE A 192 -17.24 8.79 -5.71
CA ILE A 192 -16.49 9.86 -6.40
C ILE A 192 -14.99 9.69 -6.18
N THR A 193 -14.63 9.08 -5.05
CA THR A 193 -13.28 8.80 -4.60
C THR A 193 -12.50 7.83 -5.47
N ASN A 194 -13.18 7.06 -6.32
CA ASN A 194 -12.56 6.12 -7.26
C ASN A 194 -12.32 6.72 -8.65
N PHE A 195 -12.45 8.04 -8.81
CA PHE A 195 -12.18 8.67 -10.08
C PHE A 195 -10.70 8.61 -10.42
N ASP A 196 -10.41 8.18 -11.63
CA ASP A 196 -9.08 8.25 -12.22
C ASP A 196 -8.79 9.67 -12.76
N LEU A 197 -7.54 9.90 -13.13
CA LEU A 197 -7.12 11.18 -13.70
C LEU A 197 -7.94 11.58 -14.94
N VAL A 198 -8.32 10.61 -15.78
CA VAL A 198 -9.11 10.85 -17.00
C VAL A 198 -10.49 11.37 -16.63
N THR A 199 -11.10 10.80 -15.60
CA THR A 199 -12.41 11.26 -15.10
C THR A 199 -12.33 12.68 -14.54
N TYR A 200 -11.30 13.00 -13.74
CA TYR A 200 -11.09 14.37 -13.23
C TYR A 200 -10.82 15.38 -14.34
N LYS A 201 -10.03 15.05 -15.36
CA LYS A 201 -9.82 15.88 -16.54
C LYS A 201 -11.11 16.13 -17.30
N ASN A 202 -11.93 15.10 -17.48
CA ASN A 202 -13.24 15.22 -18.13
C ASN A 202 -14.19 16.14 -17.34
N ILE A 203 -14.18 16.03 -16.00
CA ILE A 203 -14.96 16.93 -15.13
C ILE A 203 -14.44 18.35 -15.28
N ALA A 204 -13.13 18.59 -15.24
CA ALA A 204 -12.54 19.92 -15.42
C ALA A 204 -12.93 20.54 -16.77
N LYS A 205 -12.84 19.75 -17.85
CA LYS A 205 -13.27 20.18 -19.20
C LYS A 205 -14.76 20.54 -19.24
N GLY A 206 -15.61 19.71 -18.62
CA GLY A 206 -17.07 19.98 -18.59
C GLY A 206 -17.42 21.23 -17.79
N ILE A 207 -16.75 21.46 -16.67
CA ILE A 207 -17.01 22.59 -15.75
C ILE A 207 -16.35 23.87 -16.23
N TYR A 208 -15.06 23.85 -16.53
CA TYR A 208 -14.23 25.02 -16.81
C TYR A 208 -13.89 25.20 -18.30
N GLY A 209 -14.24 24.24 -19.14
CA GLY A 209 -13.96 24.28 -20.59
C GLY A 209 -12.57 23.77 -20.98
N ASP A 210 -11.69 23.45 -20.01
CA ASP A 210 -10.33 23.00 -20.26
C ASP A 210 -9.87 21.99 -19.19
N GLU A 211 -9.25 20.89 -19.63
CA GLU A 211 -8.75 19.82 -18.75
C GLU A 211 -7.60 20.24 -17.82
N LYS A 212 -6.88 21.34 -18.17
CA LYS A 212 -5.80 21.88 -17.31
C LYS A 212 -6.27 22.28 -15.90
N PHE A 213 -7.57 22.53 -15.72
CA PHE A 213 -8.16 22.88 -14.43
C PHE A 213 -8.43 21.66 -13.51
N VAL A 214 -7.83 20.51 -13.79
CA VAL A 214 -8.01 19.29 -12.99
C VAL A 214 -7.68 19.51 -11.51
N ASN A 215 -6.60 20.22 -11.20
CA ASN A 215 -6.21 20.50 -9.80
C ASN A 215 -7.27 21.36 -9.10
N LYS A 216 -7.85 22.34 -9.80
CA LYS A 216 -8.94 23.17 -9.26
C LYS A 216 -10.18 22.33 -8.91
N VAL A 217 -10.50 21.32 -9.72
CA VAL A 217 -11.58 20.38 -9.39
C VAL A 217 -11.26 19.64 -8.09
N LYS A 218 -10.05 19.10 -7.96
CA LYS A 218 -9.61 18.38 -6.75
C LYS A 218 -9.65 19.28 -5.52
N GLU A 219 -9.15 20.53 -5.62
CA GLU A 219 -9.17 21.52 -4.55
C GLU A 219 -10.60 21.84 -4.09
N GLU A 220 -11.54 22.04 -5.04
CA GLU A 220 -12.93 22.29 -4.68
C GLU A 220 -13.60 21.08 -4.01
N LEU A 221 -13.25 19.85 -4.40
CA LEU A 221 -13.73 18.63 -3.76
C LEU A 221 -13.21 18.49 -2.33
N LEU A 222 -11.95 18.88 -2.09
CA LEU A 222 -11.29 18.77 -0.79
C LEU A 222 -11.52 19.99 0.12
N LYS A 223 -12.22 21.00 -0.35
CA LYS A 223 -12.41 22.26 0.35
C LYS A 223 -13.04 22.09 1.73
N GLY A 224 -12.32 22.51 2.75
CA GLY A 224 -12.75 22.40 4.14
C GLY A 224 -12.59 21.01 4.75
N LEU A 225 -11.89 20.08 4.06
CA LEU A 225 -11.64 18.72 4.54
C LEU A 225 -10.17 18.47 4.90
N ILE A 226 -9.27 19.22 4.31
CA ILE A 226 -7.81 19.14 4.55
C ILE A 226 -7.29 20.57 4.73
#